data_47eccca3be723d24e4fa062349e24d00
#
_entry.id   47eccca3be723d24e4fa062349e24d00
#
_cell.length_a   1.000
_cell.length_b   1.000
_cell.length_c   1.000
_cell.angle_alpha   90.00
_cell.angle_beta   90.00
_cell.angle_gamma   90.00
#
_symmetry.space_group_name_H-M   'P 1'
#
loop_
_entity.id
_entity.type
_entity.pdbx_description
1 polymer ?
#
loop_
_entity_poly.entity_id
_entity_poly.type
_entity_poly.pdbx_seq_one_letter_code
_entity_poly.pdbx_strand_id
1 'polypeptide(L)'
;GFALISQRTTTVQRMYFQCAPDESADAWPDDRVWETLQARVAGEDGFRLKEGPIIEKTVLRFRSFVQEPMRWGSMALAGDAAHTVPPTGARGLNLALHDVKVLAGVLLRALGGEGSAALDDYQPRALQRVWRAQNFSYWMTRLLHTAPGDTPFDLRRRLGELDNAVGTRAGRTFLAEQYTGWPAAVQD
;
A
#
# COMPACT_ATOMS: atom_id res chain seq x y z
N GLY A 1 14.66 7.90 7.65
CA GLY A 1 13.50 7.87 6.75
C GLY A 1 13.45 6.59 5.92
N PHE A 2 12.33 6.31 5.31
CA PHE A 2 12.11 5.10 4.52
C PHE A 2 12.90 5.10 3.20
N ALA A 3 13.46 3.95 2.83
CA ALA A 3 13.97 3.67 1.48
C ALA A 3 13.58 2.24 1.07
N LEU A 4 13.31 2.06 -0.22
CA LEU A 4 13.00 0.76 -0.83
C LEU A 4 13.70 0.64 -2.17
N ILE A 5 14.43 -0.44 -2.38
CA ILE A 5 15.09 -0.76 -3.63
C ILE A 5 14.41 -1.99 -4.23
N SER A 6 13.96 -1.87 -5.49
CA SER A 6 13.24 -2.93 -6.18
C SER A 6 13.86 -3.17 -7.56
N GLN A 7 14.41 -4.35 -7.76
CA GLN A 7 14.90 -4.77 -9.07
C GLN A 7 13.74 -4.93 -10.06
N ARG A 8 13.84 -4.33 -11.25
CA ARG A 8 12.85 -4.43 -12.32
C ARG A 8 13.30 -5.32 -13.46
N THR A 9 14.57 -5.16 -13.88
CA THR A 9 15.23 -6.00 -14.86
C THR A 9 16.65 -6.28 -14.39
N THR A 10 17.44 -6.97 -15.17
CA THR A 10 18.87 -7.19 -14.87
C THR A 10 19.69 -5.89 -14.81
N THR A 11 19.20 -4.82 -15.43
CA THR A 11 19.92 -3.53 -15.56
C THR A 11 19.13 -2.33 -15.02
N VAL A 12 17.86 -2.48 -14.66
CA VAL A 12 17.02 -1.38 -14.18
C VAL A 12 16.51 -1.68 -12.77
N GLN A 13 16.69 -0.71 -11.89
CA GLN A 13 16.15 -0.70 -10.54
C GLN A 13 15.18 0.47 -10.36
N ARG A 14 14.16 0.26 -9.55
CA ARG A 14 13.30 1.32 -9.05
C ARG A 14 13.59 1.54 -7.58
N MET A 15 13.97 2.75 -7.26
CA MET A 15 14.29 3.14 -5.89
C MET A 15 13.29 4.17 -5.38
N TYR A 16 12.93 4.05 -4.14
CA TYR A 16 12.02 4.95 -3.46
C TYR A 16 12.68 5.42 -2.18
N PHE A 17 12.45 6.67 -1.85
CA PHE A 17 12.79 7.19 -0.53
C PHE A 17 11.78 8.26 -0.11
N GLN A 18 11.60 8.38 1.18
CA GLN A 18 10.71 9.39 1.75
C GLN A 18 11.31 10.78 1.59
N CYS A 19 10.51 11.73 1.09
CA CYS A 19 10.76 13.17 1.11
C CYS A 19 9.52 13.90 1.65
N ALA A 20 9.59 15.22 1.80
CA ALA A 20 8.42 15.99 2.17
C ALA A 20 7.38 16.02 1.02
N PRO A 21 6.07 16.03 1.33
CA PRO A 21 5.02 15.87 0.33
C PRO A 21 4.89 17.07 -0.64
N ASP A 22 5.44 18.20 -0.28
CA ASP A 22 5.46 19.45 -1.05
C ASP A 22 6.73 19.65 -1.87
N GLU A 23 7.72 18.75 -1.74
CA GLU A 23 8.94 18.81 -2.54
C GLU A 23 8.66 18.52 -4.03
N SER A 24 9.48 19.14 -4.91
CA SER A 24 9.49 18.86 -6.34
C SER A 24 10.66 17.93 -6.69
N ALA A 25 10.47 17.09 -7.71
CA ALA A 25 11.56 16.25 -8.24
C ALA A 25 12.75 17.09 -8.74
N ASP A 26 12.51 18.31 -9.22
CA ASP A 26 13.56 19.23 -9.69
C ASP A 26 14.47 19.73 -8.56
N ALA A 27 13.98 19.71 -7.31
CA ALA A 27 14.78 20.06 -6.15
C ALA A 27 15.77 18.94 -5.71
N TRP A 28 15.76 17.81 -6.44
CA TRP A 28 16.58 16.63 -6.17
C TRP A 28 17.57 16.36 -7.31
N PRO A 29 18.73 17.05 -7.36
CA PRO A 29 19.80 16.67 -8.27
C PRO A 29 20.29 15.25 -7.99
N ASP A 30 20.87 14.60 -8.98
CA ASP A 30 21.23 13.18 -8.91
C ASP A 30 22.17 12.85 -7.76
N ASP A 31 23.13 13.70 -7.49
CA ASP A 31 24.07 13.54 -6.36
C ASP A 31 23.34 13.51 -5.03
N ARG A 32 22.38 14.42 -4.81
CA ARG A 32 21.56 14.46 -3.60
C ARG A 32 20.69 13.20 -3.45
N VAL A 33 20.17 12.68 -4.57
CA VAL A 33 19.40 11.42 -4.57
C VAL A 33 20.28 10.26 -4.11
N TRP A 34 21.48 10.12 -4.71
CA TRP A 34 22.40 9.05 -4.36
C TRP A 34 22.92 9.16 -2.94
N GLU A 35 23.32 10.34 -2.49
CA GLU A 35 23.73 10.57 -1.10
C GLU A 35 22.64 10.15 -0.10
N THR A 36 21.40 10.56 -0.36
CA THR A 36 20.25 10.21 0.48
C THR A 36 19.98 8.71 0.51
N LEU A 37 20.00 8.05 -0.64
CA LEU A 37 19.80 6.60 -0.73
C LEU A 37 20.92 5.84 -0.03
N GLN A 38 22.19 6.20 -0.26
CA GLN A 38 23.35 5.58 0.39
C GLN A 38 23.26 5.71 1.92
N ALA A 39 22.92 6.90 2.42
CA ALA A 39 22.78 7.13 3.86
C ALA A 39 21.65 6.28 4.48
N ARG A 40 20.57 6.03 3.76
CA ARG A 40 19.42 5.25 4.28
C ARG A 40 19.60 3.75 4.22
N VAL A 41 20.48 3.24 3.38
CA VAL A 41 20.79 1.80 3.27
C VAL A 41 22.09 1.44 3.97
N ALA A 42 22.82 2.40 4.50
CA ALA A 42 24.06 2.16 5.22
C ALA A 42 23.79 1.23 6.41
N GLY A 43 24.55 0.13 6.47
CA GLY A 43 24.55 -0.84 7.56
C GLY A 43 25.95 -1.05 8.10
N GLU A 44 26.07 -1.86 9.14
CA GLU A 44 27.36 -2.21 9.76
C GLU A 44 28.26 -3.05 8.83
N ASP A 45 27.67 -3.69 7.82
CA ASP A 45 28.34 -4.51 6.82
C ASP A 45 29.08 -3.71 5.73
N GLY A 46 28.97 -2.35 5.77
CA GLY A 46 29.58 -1.47 4.78
C GLY A 46 28.93 -1.54 3.39
N PHE A 47 27.69 -2.07 3.30
CA PHE A 47 26.95 -2.15 2.05
C PHE A 47 26.80 -0.76 1.39
N ARG A 48 27.01 -0.73 0.07
CA ARG A 48 26.76 0.44 -0.78
C ARG A 48 25.94 0.05 -2.00
N LEU A 49 25.00 0.94 -2.37
CA LEU A 49 24.26 0.81 -3.62
C LEU A 49 25.23 1.06 -4.80
N LYS A 50 25.03 0.30 -5.87
CA LYS A 50 25.65 0.59 -7.17
C LYS A 50 24.90 1.76 -7.79
N GLU A 51 25.59 2.85 -7.99
CA GLU A 51 25.06 4.05 -8.63
C GLU A 51 25.07 3.89 -10.15
N GLY A 52 24.19 4.60 -10.82
CA GLY A 52 24.06 4.62 -12.27
C GLY A 52 23.23 5.81 -12.75
N PRO A 53 23.00 5.95 -14.06
CA PRO A 53 22.16 7.02 -14.60
C PRO A 53 20.75 6.95 -14.06
N ILE A 54 20.20 8.08 -13.62
CA ILE A 54 18.80 8.20 -13.22
C ILE A 54 17.97 8.46 -14.47
N ILE A 55 17.08 7.53 -14.80
CA ILE A 55 16.24 7.59 -16.01
C ILE A 55 15.07 8.55 -15.81
N GLU A 56 14.46 8.50 -14.62
CA GLU A 56 13.26 9.27 -14.28
C GLU A 56 13.22 9.54 -12.79
N LYS A 57 12.76 10.74 -12.41
CA LYS A 57 12.47 11.13 -11.02
C LYS A 57 11.08 11.70 -10.92
N THR A 58 10.32 11.26 -9.92
CA THR A 58 8.99 11.80 -9.63
C THR A 58 8.71 11.77 -8.13
N VAL A 59 7.94 12.73 -7.64
CA VAL A 59 7.42 12.74 -6.27
C VAL A 59 5.98 12.22 -6.28
N LEU A 60 5.74 11.12 -5.59
CA LEU A 60 4.42 10.52 -5.46
C LEU A 60 3.78 10.95 -4.14
N ARG A 61 2.67 11.68 -4.25
CA ARG A 61 1.86 12.05 -3.09
C ARG A 61 0.84 10.95 -2.83
N PHE A 62 1.00 10.25 -1.73
CA PHE A 62 0.07 9.18 -1.35
C PHE A 62 -1.16 9.76 -0.66
N ARG A 63 -2.30 9.21 -0.98
CA ARG A 63 -3.54 9.48 -0.26
C ARG A 63 -4.28 8.16 0.02
N SER A 64 -5.00 8.13 1.11
CA SER A 64 -6.00 7.11 1.38
C SER A 64 -7.36 7.68 1.05
N PHE A 65 -8.17 6.93 0.36
CA PHE A 65 -9.51 7.35 -0.03
C PHE A 65 -10.40 6.12 -0.17
N VAL A 66 -11.64 6.21 0.30
CA VAL A 66 -12.71 5.24 0.05
C VAL A 66 -13.98 6.01 -0.22
N GLN A 67 -14.60 5.73 -1.37
CA GLN A 67 -15.89 6.26 -1.73
C GLN A 67 -17.00 5.37 -1.17
N GLU A 68 -17.84 5.94 -0.34
CA GLU A 68 -19.08 5.32 0.10
C GLU A 68 -20.24 6.29 -0.16
N PRO A 69 -21.30 5.87 -0.86
CA PRO A 69 -21.51 4.54 -1.43
C PRO A 69 -20.63 4.24 -2.66
N MET A 70 -20.27 2.94 -2.86
CA MET A 70 -19.59 2.47 -4.06
C MET A 70 -20.55 2.23 -5.23
N ARG A 71 -21.86 2.35 -5.00
CA ARG A 71 -22.90 2.14 -5.99
C ARG A 71 -23.97 3.21 -5.89
N TRP A 72 -24.46 3.69 -7.05
CA TRP A 72 -25.61 4.57 -7.16
C TRP A 72 -26.47 4.17 -8.38
N GLY A 73 -27.70 3.70 -8.13
CA GLY A 73 -28.54 3.18 -9.20
C GLY A 73 -27.88 2.00 -9.93
N SER A 74 -27.68 2.13 -11.23
CA SER A 74 -26.98 1.15 -12.06
C SER A 74 -25.47 1.39 -12.21
N MET A 75 -24.96 2.49 -11.65
CA MET A 75 -23.52 2.79 -11.65
C MET A 75 -22.84 2.12 -10.46
N ALA A 76 -21.73 1.45 -10.70
CA ALA A 76 -20.86 0.92 -9.66
C ALA A 76 -19.41 1.40 -9.88
N LEU A 77 -18.73 1.75 -8.80
CA LEU A 77 -17.31 2.09 -8.79
C LEU A 77 -16.49 0.87 -8.37
N ALA A 78 -15.33 0.67 -8.99
CA ALA A 78 -14.41 -0.41 -8.65
C ALA A 78 -12.95 0.05 -8.78
N GLY A 79 -12.04 -0.55 -8.02
CA GLY A 79 -10.62 -0.20 -8.02
C GLY A 79 -10.38 1.24 -7.60
N ASP A 80 -9.42 1.90 -8.23
CA ASP A 80 -8.99 3.25 -7.87
C ASP A 80 -10.09 4.31 -8.02
N ALA A 81 -11.16 4.04 -8.77
CA ALA A 81 -12.36 4.88 -8.83
C ALA A 81 -13.15 4.86 -7.51
N ALA A 82 -13.10 3.75 -6.78
CA ALA A 82 -13.80 3.56 -5.51
C ALA A 82 -12.89 3.78 -4.29
N HIS A 83 -11.64 3.38 -4.38
CA HIS A 83 -10.71 3.48 -3.25
C HIS A 83 -9.25 3.52 -3.69
N THR A 84 -8.46 4.30 -2.99
CA THR A 84 -7.00 4.32 -3.12
C THR A 84 -6.36 3.99 -1.78
N VAL A 85 -5.30 3.18 -1.81
CA VAL A 85 -4.53 2.80 -0.63
C VAL A 85 -3.08 3.23 -0.81
N PRO A 86 -2.35 3.59 0.26
CA PRO A 86 -0.93 3.81 0.16
C PRO A 86 -0.23 2.55 -0.39
N PRO A 87 0.77 2.69 -1.27
CA PRO A 87 1.40 1.56 -1.94
C PRO A 87 2.28 0.70 -1.01
N THR A 88 2.47 1.10 0.24
CA THR A 88 3.30 0.42 1.24
C THR A 88 2.95 -1.06 1.41
N GLY A 89 1.68 -1.41 1.28
CA GLY A 89 1.21 -2.81 1.34
C GLY A 89 1.07 -3.50 -0.01
N ALA A 90 1.36 -2.82 -1.14
CA ALA A 90 1.19 -3.33 -2.51
C ALA A 90 -0.21 -3.92 -2.80
N ARG A 91 -1.30 -3.28 -2.31
CA ARG A 91 -2.66 -3.83 -2.29
C ARG A 91 -3.57 -3.37 -3.42
N GLY A 92 -3.28 -2.24 -4.08
CA GLY A 92 -4.20 -1.58 -5.01
C GLY A 92 -4.74 -2.52 -6.08
N LEU A 93 -3.86 -3.19 -6.84
CA LEU A 93 -4.27 -4.13 -7.89
C LEU A 93 -5.12 -5.29 -7.35
N ASN A 94 -4.71 -5.88 -6.23
CA ASN A 94 -5.43 -7.03 -5.65
C ASN A 94 -6.83 -6.64 -5.16
N LEU A 95 -7.01 -5.41 -4.64
CA LEU A 95 -8.32 -4.88 -4.27
C LEU A 95 -9.18 -4.66 -5.51
N ALA A 96 -8.63 -4.04 -6.56
CA ALA A 96 -9.35 -3.82 -7.81
C ALA A 96 -9.84 -5.13 -8.43
N LEU A 97 -8.98 -6.18 -8.46
CA LEU A 97 -9.36 -7.50 -8.94
C LEU A 97 -10.43 -8.17 -8.07
N HIS A 98 -10.39 -7.95 -6.74
CA HIS A 98 -11.42 -8.43 -5.84
C HIS A 98 -12.77 -7.74 -6.12
N ASP A 99 -12.77 -6.42 -6.30
CA ASP A 99 -14.00 -5.68 -6.64
C ASP A 99 -14.62 -6.21 -7.93
N VAL A 100 -13.80 -6.41 -8.97
CA VAL A 100 -14.26 -6.97 -10.24
C VAL A 100 -14.87 -8.36 -10.04
N LYS A 101 -14.24 -9.21 -9.23
CA LYS A 101 -14.78 -10.55 -8.92
C LYS A 101 -16.15 -10.47 -8.24
N VAL A 102 -16.27 -9.60 -7.22
CA VAL A 102 -17.54 -9.42 -6.48
C VAL A 102 -18.61 -8.83 -7.40
N LEU A 103 -18.26 -7.77 -8.14
CA LEU A 103 -19.16 -7.08 -9.06
C LEU A 103 -19.66 -8.03 -10.17
N ALA A 104 -18.79 -8.82 -10.75
CA ALA A 104 -19.18 -9.81 -11.76
C ALA A 104 -20.18 -10.83 -11.20
N GLY A 105 -19.95 -11.33 -9.98
CA GLY A 105 -20.86 -12.27 -9.31
C GLY A 105 -22.25 -11.68 -9.08
N VAL A 106 -22.35 -10.46 -8.57
CA VAL A 106 -23.67 -9.82 -8.35
C VAL A 106 -24.36 -9.42 -9.65
N LEU A 107 -23.60 -9.03 -10.69
CA LEU A 107 -24.15 -8.74 -12.01
C LEU A 107 -24.74 -10.01 -12.66
N LEU A 108 -24.06 -11.14 -12.58
CA LEU A 108 -24.57 -12.41 -13.10
C LEU A 108 -25.89 -12.81 -12.42
N ARG A 109 -26.01 -12.63 -11.10
CA ARG A 109 -27.23 -12.86 -10.35
C ARG A 109 -28.35 -11.90 -10.78
N ALA A 110 -28.03 -10.62 -10.88
CA ALA A 110 -28.99 -9.59 -11.30
C ALA A 110 -29.56 -9.88 -12.70
N LEU A 111 -28.70 -10.25 -13.66
CA LEU A 111 -29.08 -10.61 -15.03
C LEU A 111 -29.73 -11.99 -15.11
N GLY A 112 -29.42 -12.90 -14.20
CA GLY A 112 -29.99 -14.25 -14.09
C GLY A 112 -31.39 -14.32 -13.51
N GLY A 113 -32.00 -13.17 -13.14
CA GLY A 113 -33.38 -13.11 -12.68
C GLY A 113 -33.61 -12.57 -11.26
N GLU A 114 -32.56 -12.36 -10.47
CA GLU A 114 -32.69 -11.74 -9.13
C GLU A 114 -32.96 -10.22 -9.22
N GLY A 115 -32.75 -9.61 -10.39
CA GLY A 115 -32.99 -8.19 -10.58
C GLY A 115 -31.95 -7.29 -9.91
N SER A 116 -32.21 -5.99 -9.88
CA SER A 116 -31.27 -4.98 -9.37
C SER A 116 -30.96 -5.12 -7.87
N ALA A 117 -31.79 -5.81 -7.10
CA ALA A 117 -31.58 -6.06 -5.68
C ALA A 117 -30.30 -6.85 -5.41
N ALA A 118 -29.89 -7.75 -6.32
CA ALA A 118 -28.61 -8.46 -6.19
C ALA A 118 -27.40 -7.54 -6.16
N LEU A 119 -27.49 -6.36 -6.75
CA LEU A 119 -26.40 -5.37 -6.77
C LEU A 119 -26.15 -4.74 -5.40
N ASP A 120 -27.10 -4.82 -4.47
CA ASP A 120 -26.96 -4.27 -3.13
C ASP A 120 -25.90 -5.05 -2.30
N ASP A 121 -25.60 -6.29 -2.69
CA ASP A 121 -24.55 -7.11 -2.07
C ASP A 121 -23.13 -6.68 -2.48
N TYR A 122 -22.96 -5.86 -3.51
CA TYR A 122 -21.64 -5.48 -4.01
C TYR A 122 -20.82 -4.74 -2.95
N GLN A 123 -21.34 -3.62 -2.47
CA GLN A 123 -20.61 -2.73 -1.57
C GLN A 123 -20.18 -3.42 -0.27
N PRO A 124 -21.05 -4.07 0.52
CA PRO A 124 -20.64 -4.65 1.80
C PRO A 124 -19.57 -5.74 1.61
N ARG A 125 -19.62 -6.49 0.52
CA ARG A 125 -18.63 -7.55 0.21
C ARG A 125 -17.29 -6.95 -0.23
N ALA A 126 -17.28 -5.92 -1.06
CA ALA A 126 -16.07 -5.23 -1.49
C ALA A 126 -15.39 -4.50 -0.32
N LEU A 127 -16.16 -3.71 0.44
CA LEU A 127 -15.64 -2.90 1.55
C LEU A 127 -14.99 -3.72 2.66
N GLN A 128 -15.43 -4.94 2.90
CA GLN A 128 -14.80 -5.79 3.91
C GLN A 128 -13.29 -5.94 3.70
N ARG A 129 -12.84 -6.13 2.45
CA ARG A 129 -11.41 -6.20 2.12
C ARG A 129 -10.76 -4.83 2.04
N VAL A 130 -11.46 -3.85 1.51
CA VAL A 130 -10.96 -2.49 1.37
C VAL A 130 -10.53 -1.94 2.74
N TRP A 131 -11.38 -2.00 3.75
CA TRP A 131 -11.07 -1.47 5.07
C TRP A 131 -9.93 -2.22 5.78
N ARG A 132 -9.83 -3.54 5.57
CA ARG A 132 -8.68 -4.31 6.08
C ARG A 132 -7.37 -3.88 5.42
N ALA A 133 -7.38 -3.69 4.10
CA ALA A 133 -6.21 -3.24 3.36
C ALA A 133 -5.83 -1.80 3.69
N GLN A 134 -6.81 -0.90 3.87
CA GLN A 134 -6.59 0.47 4.35
C GLN A 134 -5.90 0.47 5.72
N ASN A 135 -6.43 -0.29 6.68
CA ASN A 135 -5.83 -0.39 8.01
C ASN A 135 -4.38 -0.90 7.96
N PHE A 136 -4.14 -1.98 7.23
CA PHE A 136 -2.79 -2.54 7.10
C PHE A 136 -1.82 -1.56 6.42
N SER A 137 -2.22 -0.95 5.30
CA SER A 137 -1.36 -0.02 4.56
C SER A 137 -1.07 1.25 5.37
N TYR A 138 -2.05 1.75 6.11
CA TYR A 138 -1.89 2.89 7.00
C TYR A 138 -0.93 2.57 8.14
N TRP A 139 -1.11 1.42 8.79
CA TRP A 139 -0.23 0.95 9.86
C TRP A 139 1.21 0.78 9.38
N MET A 140 1.43 0.09 8.26
CA MET A 140 2.76 -0.10 7.67
C MET A 140 3.40 1.23 7.28
N THR A 141 2.63 2.16 6.71
CA THR A 141 3.15 3.48 6.36
C THR A 141 3.64 4.21 7.62
N ARG A 142 2.86 4.21 8.70
CA ARG A 142 3.26 4.85 9.96
C ARG A 142 4.45 4.17 10.65
N LEU A 143 4.56 2.86 10.48
CA LEU A 143 5.66 2.10 11.07
C LEU A 143 7.00 2.40 10.36
N LEU A 144 6.97 2.51 9.03
CA LEU A 144 8.17 2.62 8.20
C LEU A 144 8.59 4.05 7.88
N HIS A 145 7.67 5.01 7.95
CA HIS A 145 7.96 6.41 7.63
C HIS A 145 8.07 7.26 8.89
N THR A 146 8.90 8.29 8.80
CA THR A 146 8.96 9.35 9.82
C THR A 146 7.93 10.43 9.48
N ALA A 147 7.26 10.98 10.49
CA ALA A 147 6.36 12.12 10.31
C ALA A 147 7.07 13.44 10.67
N PRO A 148 6.69 14.57 10.05
CA PRO A 148 7.13 15.87 10.50
C PRO A 148 6.81 16.06 11.99
N GLY A 149 7.80 16.45 12.79
CA GLY A 149 7.65 16.62 14.23
C GLY A 149 7.82 15.37 15.09
N ASP A 150 8.14 14.21 14.49
CA ASP A 150 8.51 13.00 15.26
C ASP A 150 9.66 13.28 16.23
N THR A 151 9.49 12.85 17.46
CA THR A 151 10.47 12.94 18.52
C THR A 151 11.26 11.62 18.68
N PRO A 152 12.37 11.60 19.43
CA PRO A 152 13.05 10.35 19.81
C PRO A 152 12.13 9.36 20.53
N PHE A 153 11.14 9.83 21.27
CA PHE A 153 10.12 8.99 21.89
C PHE A 153 9.26 8.27 20.84
N ASP A 154 8.80 8.99 19.81
CA ASP A 154 7.98 8.42 18.73
C ASP A 154 8.74 7.34 17.97
N LEU A 155 10.03 7.55 17.70
CA LEU A 155 10.88 6.55 17.08
C LEU A 155 10.98 5.29 17.95
N ARG A 156 11.28 5.44 19.25
CA ARG A 156 11.38 4.29 20.16
C ARG A 156 10.06 3.54 20.30
N ARG A 157 8.95 4.26 20.35
CA ARG A 157 7.61 3.66 20.38
C ARG A 157 7.34 2.83 19.14
N ARG A 158 7.70 3.31 17.95
CA ARG A 158 7.55 2.55 16.68
C ARG A 158 8.44 1.31 16.64
N LEU A 159 9.67 1.40 17.12
CA LEU A 159 10.54 0.24 17.24
C LEU A 159 9.95 -0.81 18.19
N GLY A 160 9.40 -0.40 19.33
CA GLY A 160 8.68 -1.29 20.25
C GLY A 160 7.44 -1.93 19.59
N GLU A 161 6.71 -1.19 18.76
CA GLU A 161 5.59 -1.72 17.98
C GLU A 161 6.06 -2.78 16.96
N LEU A 162 7.19 -2.52 16.27
CA LEU A 162 7.80 -3.50 15.38
C LEU A 162 8.26 -4.76 16.14
N ASP A 163 8.90 -4.60 17.29
CA ASP A 163 9.35 -5.72 18.13
C ASP A 163 8.15 -6.58 18.57
N ASN A 164 7.02 -5.99 18.95
CA ASN A 164 5.79 -6.72 19.24
C ASN A 164 5.28 -7.52 18.02
N ALA A 165 5.35 -6.92 16.82
CA ALA A 165 4.92 -7.58 15.59
C ALA A 165 5.83 -8.73 15.18
N VAL A 166 7.16 -8.63 15.40
CA VAL A 166 8.13 -9.64 14.91
C VAL A 166 8.74 -10.51 16.01
N GLY A 167 8.68 -10.08 17.26
CA GLY A 167 9.29 -10.76 18.41
C GLY A 167 8.56 -12.02 18.86
N THR A 168 7.27 -12.15 18.56
CA THR A 168 6.46 -13.30 18.97
C THR A 168 5.98 -14.13 17.77
N ARG A 169 5.66 -15.41 18.00
CA ARG A 169 5.07 -16.25 16.94
C ARG A 169 3.72 -15.70 16.48
N ALA A 170 2.87 -15.30 17.41
CA ALA A 170 1.55 -14.75 17.10
C ALA A 170 1.66 -13.46 16.28
N GLY A 171 2.55 -12.54 16.66
CA GLY A 171 2.81 -11.31 15.94
C GLY A 171 3.31 -11.56 14.51
N ARG A 172 4.28 -12.47 14.34
CA ARG A 172 4.77 -12.85 13.00
C ARG A 172 3.68 -13.48 12.13
N THR A 173 2.86 -14.35 12.71
CA THR A 173 1.72 -14.96 11.99
C THR A 173 0.73 -13.89 11.56
N PHE A 174 0.33 -13.01 12.47
CA PHE A 174 -0.54 -11.88 12.16
C PHE A 174 0.03 -10.99 11.04
N LEU A 175 1.29 -10.61 11.14
CA LEU A 175 1.96 -9.79 10.12
C LEU A 175 1.98 -10.49 8.75
N ALA A 176 2.31 -11.79 8.72
CA ALA A 176 2.33 -12.58 7.50
C ALA A 176 0.93 -12.66 6.86
N GLU A 177 -0.11 -12.93 7.63
CA GLU A 177 -1.50 -12.95 7.16
C GLU A 177 -1.94 -11.58 6.66
N GLN A 178 -1.60 -10.51 7.39
CA GLN A 178 -1.86 -9.16 6.93
C GLN A 178 -1.14 -8.87 5.61
N TYR A 179 0.08 -9.33 5.43
CA TYR A 179 0.88 -9.07 4.23
C TYR A 179 0.46 -9.92 3.04
N THR A 180 0.17 -11.20 3.21
CA THR A 180 -0.27 -12.11 2.12
C THR A 180 -1.74 -11.92 1.75
N GLY A 181 -2.54 -11.39 2.65
CA GLY A 181 -3.99 -11.24 2.53
C GLY A 181 -4.75 -12.49 3.00
N TRP A 182 -6.02 -12.29 3.26
CA TRP A 182 -6.91 -13.40 3.66
C TRP A 182 -7.42 -14.14 2.42
N PRO A 183 -7.58 -15.46 2.50
CA PRO A 183 -8.32 -16.19 1.49
C PRO A 183 -9.72 -15.57 1.33
N ALA A 184 -10.28 -15.64 0.13
CA ALA A 184 -11.69 -15.33 -0.04
C ALA A 184 -12.47 -16.24 0.92
N ALA A 185 -13.42 -15.68 1.67
CA ALA A 185 -14.34 -16.52 2.42
C ALA A 185 -14.90 -17.57 1.45
N VAL A 186 -14.76 -18.84 1.80
CA VAL A 186 -15.44 -19.91 1.10
C VAL A 186 -16.92 -19.56 1.25
N GLN A 187 -17.59 -19.28 0.15
CA GLN A 187 -19.03 -19.09 0.17
C GLN A 187 -19.61 -20.50 0.31
N ASP A 188 -20.11 -20.82 1.49
CA ASP A 188 -21.00 -21.94 1.70
C ASP A 188 -22.34 -21.67 0.98
#